data_6d83caa1e24bdba3efd6d93c2208a3e4
#
_entry.id   6d83caa1e24bdba3efd6d93c2208a3e4
#
_cell.length_a   1.000
_cell.length_b   1.000
_cell.length_c   1.000
_cell.angle_alpha   90.00
_cell.angle_beta   90.00
_cell.angle_gamma   90.00
#
_symmetry.space_group_name_H-M   'P 1'
#
loop_
_entity.id
_entity.type
_entity.pdbx_description
1 polymer ?
#
loop_
_entity_poly.entity_id
_entity_poly.type
_entity_poly.pdbx_seq_one_letter_code
_entity_poly.pdbx_strand_id
1 'polypeptide(L)' 'MNHELAAELKHAGFPIGAYRAGHKFYPHEDDPGCTDAARRHGIILNTYDLENRIQDIRNGYYCPNLSDLIDACGKHFARL' A
#
# COMPACT_ATOMS: atom_id res chain seq x y z
N MET A 1 -5.53 -0.57 -9.11
CA MET A 1 -5.95 -0.50 -7.70
C MET A 1 -6.28 0.92 -7.33
N ASN A 2 -7.22 1.15 -6.44
CA ASN A 2 -7.60 2.47 -5.97
C ASN A 2 -7.52 2.54 -4.43
N HIS A 3 -7.74 3.73 -3.89
CA HIS A 3 -7.67 3.98 -2.45
C HIS A 3 -8.64 3.09 -1.65
N GLU A 4 -9.87 2.94 -2.10
CA GLU A 4 -10.88 2.13 -1.40
C GLU A 4 -10.48 0.67 -1.34
N LEU A 5 -10.02 0.11 -2.44
CA LEU A 5 -9.60 -1.29 -2.48
C LEU A 5 -8.37 -1.53 -1.61
N ALA A 6 -7.41 -0.60 -1.61
CA ALA A 6 -6.24 -0.69 -0.73
C ALA A 6 -6.65 -0.68 0.74
N ALA A 7 -7.61 0.17 1.12
CA ALA A 7 -8.14 0.22 2.47
C ALA A 7 -8.85 -1.10 2.84
N GLU A 8 -9.65 -1.64 1.95
CA GLU A 8 -10.32 -2.93 2.17
C GLU A 8 -9.33 -4.06 2.38
N LEU A 9 -8.27 -4.10 1.58
CA LEU A 9 -7.22 -5.11 1.72
C LEU A 9 -6.53 -5.02 3.08
N LYS A 10 -6.25 -3.82 3.55
CA LYS A 10 -5.66 -3.62 4.87
C LYS A 10 -6.58 -4.13 5.98
N HIS A 11 -7.86 -3.80 5.91
CA HIS A 11 -8.86 -4.23 6.90
C HIS A 11 -9.10 -5.73 6.85
N ALA A 12 -8.94 -6.35 5.69
CA ALA A 12 -9.07 -7.79 5.52
C ALA A 12 -7.82 -8.57 5.98
N GLY A 13 -6.75 -7.87 6.36
CA GLY A 13 -5.53 -8.50 6.83
C GLY A 13 -4.59 -8.97 5.72
N PHE A 14 -4.66 -8.35 4.54
CA PHE A 14 -3.76 -8.69 3.45
C PHE A 14 -2.30 -8.48 3.88
N PRO A 15 -1.39 -9.43 3.58
CA PRO A 15 0.01 -9.32 3.98
C PRO A 15 0.67 -8.06 3.40
N ILE A 16 1.33 -7.30 4.26
CA ILE A 16 2.05 -6.09 3.87
C ILE A 16 3.53 -6.44 3.72
N GLY A 17 4.06 -6.23 2.51
CA GLY A 17 5.48 -6.39 2.27
C GLY A 17 6.29 -5.22 2.82
N ALA A 18 7.61 -5.33 2.73
CA ALA A 18 8.50 -4.24 3.12
C ALA A 18 8.37 -3.08 2.12
N TYR A 19 8.23 -1.87 2.65
CA TYR A 19 8.22 -0.68 1.81
C TYR A 19 9.62 -0.41 1.23
N ARG A 20 9.66 -0.02 -0.03
CA ARG A 20 10.90 0.31 -0.76
C ARG A 20 10.71 1.55 -1.61
N ALA A 21 11.82 2.21 -1.95
CA ALA A 21 11.78 3.30 -2.91
C ALA A 21 11.20 2.82 -4.24
N GLY A 22 10.35 3.64 -4.85
CA GLY A 22 9.62 3.27 -6.07
C GLY A 22 8.32 2.52 -5.83
N HIS A 23 8.05 2.10 -4.61
CA HIS A 23 6.80 1.44 -4.26
C HIS A 23 5.67 2.46 -4.13
N LYS A 24 4.45 2.07 -4.48
CA LYS A 24 3.27 2.93 -4.37
C LYS A 24 2.53 2.67 -3.06
N PHE A 25 2.00 3.73 -2.45
CA PHE A 25 1.08 3.59 -1.32
C PHE A 25 -0.04 4.64 -1.42
N TYR A 26 -1.11 4.43 -0.66
CA TYR A 26 -2.19 5.40 -0.51
C TYR A 26 -2.18 5.96 0.90
N PRO A 27 -2.14 7.31 1.07
CA PRO A 27 -2.14 7.89 2.41
C PRO A 27 -3.46 7.67 3.11
N HIS A 28 -3.42 7.67 4.46
CA HIS A 28 -4.63 7.62 5.27
C HIS A 28 -5.50 8.86 4.99
N GLU A 29 -6.82 8.72 5.13
CA GLU A 29 -7.78 9.79 4.83
C GLU A 29 -7.50 11.07 5.62
N ASP A 30 -7.01 10.93 6.86
CA ASP A 30 -6.71 12.05 7.75
C ASP A 30 -5.35 12.68 7.50
N ASP A 31 -4.54 12.10 6.62
CA ASP A 31 -3.22 12.65 6.28
C ASP A 31 -3.39 13.90 5.42
N PRO A 32 -2.74 15.03 5.77
CA PRO A 32 -2.77 16.24 4.92
C PRO A 32 -2.29 16.01 3.49
N GLY A 33 -1.46 14.99 3.26
CA GLY A 33 -1.00 14.59 1.93
C GLY A 33 -2.02 13.80 1.12
N CYS A 34 -3.19 13.49 1.70
CA CYS A 34 -4.24 12.73 1.02
C CYS A 34 -5.07 13.65 0.12
N THR A 35 -4.46 14.11 -0.96
CA THR A 35 -5.12 14.93 -1.98
C THR A 35 -5.96 14.05 -2.91
N ASP A 36 -6.80 14.68 -3.75
CA ASP A 36 -7.56 13.96 -4.76
C ASP A 36 -6.66 13.17 -5.70
N ALA A 37 -5.54 13.75 -6.09
CA ALA A 37 -4.57 13.07 -6.95
C ALA A 37 -3.96 11.85 -6.23
N ALA A 38 -3.63 11.99 -4.95
CA ALA A 38 -3.08 10.88 -4.16
C ALA A 38 -4.10 9.75 -3.99
N ARG A 39 -5.38 10.07 -3.85
CA ARG A 39 -6.44 9.07 -3.77
C ARG A 39 -6.62 8.30 -5.07
N ARG A 40 -6.43 8.98 -6.21
CA ARG A 40 -6.61 8.37 -7.53
C ARG A 40 -5.42 7.55 -7.97
N HIS A 41 -4.22 8.07 -7.73
CA HIS A 41 -2.98 7.54 -8.33
C HIS A 41 -2.02 6.95 -7.32
N GLY A 42 -2.23 7.21 -6.02
CA GLY A 42 -1.28 6.84 -4.99
C GLY A 42 -0.05 7.75 -5.01
N ILE A 43 0.86 7.46 -4.11
CA ILE A 43 2.13 8.20 -3.97
C ILE A 43 3.27 7.21 -4.16
N ILE A 44 4.25 7.58 -4.99
CA ILE A 44 5.46 6.80 -5.17
C ILE A 44 6.46 7.17 -4.08
N LEU A 45 6.87 6.19 -3.31
CA LEU A 45 7.79 6.39 -2.21
C LEU A 45 9.20 6.65 -2.72
N ASN A 46 9.93 7.53 -2.03
CA ASN A 46 11.35 7.75 -2.26
C ASN A 46 12.12 7.47 -0.97
N THR A 47 13.45 7.50 -1.06
CA THR A 47 14.32 7.22 0.10
C THR A 47 14.07 8.18 1.25
N TYR A 48 13.84 9.45 0.96
CA TYR A 48 13.53 10.46 1.97
C TYR A 48 12.27 10.11 2.75
N ASP A 49 11.21 9.70 2.06
CA ASP A 49 9.95 9.33 2.70
C ASP A 49 10.14 8.13 3.64
N LEU A 50 10.90 7.13 3.20
CA LEU A 50 11.16 5.93 4.00
C LEU A 50 11.98 6.24 5.25
N GLU A 51 12.89 7.21 5.19
CA GLU A 51 13.71 7.58 6.33
C GLU A 51 13.03 8.54 7.30
N ASN A 52 12.17 9.42 6.80
CA ASN A 52 11.63 10.54 7.59
C ASN A 52 10.11 10.48 7.81
N ARG A 53 9.38 9.69 7.03
CA ARG A 53 7.92 9.63 7.07
C ARG A 53 7.38 8.21 7.23
N ILE A 54 8.17 7.32 7.80
CA ILE A 54 7.78 5.90 7.89
C ILE A 54 6.49 5.70 8.69
N GLN A 55 6.22 6.51 9.71
CA GLN A 55 4.99 6.40 10.49
C GLN A 55 3.76 6.79 9.68
N ASP A 56 3.87 7.86 8.90
CA ASP A 56 2.77 8.28 8.01
C ASP A 56 2.50 7.20 6.95
N ILE A 57 3.56 6.59 6.43
CA ILE A 57 3.45 5.52 5.44
C ILE A 57 2.75 4.30 6.06
N ARG A 58 3.09 3.92 7.28
CA ARG A 58 2.48 2.79 7.98
C ARG A 58 1.02 3.04 8.32
N ASN A 59 0.64 4.28 8.57
CA ASN A 59 -0.75 4.65 8.81
C ASN A 59 -1.60 4.64 7.54
N GLY A 60 -0.96 4.72 6.37
CA GLY A 60 -1.63 4.66 5.09
C GLY A 60 -1.95 3.22 4.66
N TYR A 61 -2.23 3.06 3.38
CA TYR A 61 -2.64 1.78 2.80
C TYR A 61 -1.61 1.31 1.80
N TYR A 62 -1.13 0.09 2.02
CA TYR A 62 -0.20 -0.57 1.11
C TYR A 62 -0.88 -0.86 -0.22
N CYS A 63 -0.18 -0.58 -1.33
CA CYS A 63 -0.65 -0.93 -2.66
C CYS A 63 0.17 -2.11 -3.18
N PRO A 64 -0.34 -3.36 -3.08
CA PRO A 64 0.41 -4.51 -3.54
C PRO A 64 0.62 -4.45 -5.05
N ASN A 65 1.78 -4.90 -5.52
CA ASN A 65 2.02 -5.08 -6.93
C ASN A 65 1.50 -6.45 -7.40
N LEU A 66 1.62 -6.72 -8.69
CA LEU A 66 1.12 -7.97 -9.25
C LEU A 66 1.80 -9.19 -8.62
N SER A 67 3.10 -9.11 -8.34
CA SER A 67 3.84 -10.21 -7.70
C SER A 67 3.30 -10.48 -6.30
N ASP A 68 3.01 -9.44 -5.51
CA ASP A 68 2.44 -9.60 -4.18
C ASP A 68 1.08 -10.31 -4.23
N LEU A 69 0.25 -9.94 -5.21
CA LEU A 69 -1.07 -10.55 -5.39
C LEU A 69 -0.94 -12.02 -5.80
N ILE A 70 -0.03 -12.34 -6.69
CA ILE A 70 0.23 -13.70 -7.14
C ILE A 70 0.73 -14.57 -5.99
N ASP A 71 1.66 -14.06 -5.19
CA ASP A 71 2.19 -14.78 -4.03
C ASP A 71 1.10 -15.08 -3.00
N ALA A 72 0.25 -14.10 -2.71
CA ALA A 72 -0.86 -14.27 -1.78
C ALA A 72 -1.86 -15.31 -2.30
N CYS A 73 -2.21 -15.23 -3.58
CA CYS A 73 -3.11 -16.22 -4.21
C CYS A 73 -2.48 -17.60 -4.27
N GLY A 74 -1.18 -17.69 -4.60
CA GLY A 74 -0.47 -18.94 -4.69
C GLY A 74 -0.47 -19.72 -3.39
N LYS A 75 -0.35 -19.05 -2.26
CA LYS A 75 -0.42 -19.68 -0.93
C LYS A 75 -1.79 -20.30 -0.65
N HIS A 76 -2.85 -19.70 -1.17
CA HIS A 76 -4.19 -20.25 -1.04
C HIS A 76 -4.40 -21.42 -1.99
N PHE A 77 -3.95 -21.29 -3.23
CA PHE A 77 -4.10 -22.36 -4.23
C PHE A 77 -3.27 -23.60 -3.90
N ALA A 78 -2.13 -23.44 -3.26
CA ALA A 78 -1.29 -24.57 -2.87
C ALA A 78 -1.96 -25.50 -1.86
N ARG A 79 -3.06 -25.09 -1.26
CA ARG A 79 -3.83 -25.89 -0.30
C ARG A 79 -5.03 -26.59 -0.92
N LEU A 80 -5.28 -26.30 -2.17
CA LEU A 80 -6.36 -26.93 -2.91
C LEU A 80 -5.86 -28.18 -3.61
#